data_f40dedc774ee379f854e9480e495b9ca
#
_entry.id   f40dedc774ee379f854e9480e495b9ca
#
_cell.length_a   1.000
_cell.length_b   1.000
_cell.length_c   1.000
_cell.angle_alpha   90.00
_cell.angle_beta   90.00
_cell.angle_gamma   90.00
#
_symmetry.space_group_name_H-M   'P 1'
#
loop_
_entity.id
_entity.type
_entity.pdbx_description
1 polymer ?
#
loop_
_entity_poly.entity_id
_entity_poly.type
_entity_poly.pdbx_seq_one_letter_code
_entity_poly.pdbx_strand_id
1 'polypeptide(L)'
;MKKELSYMDSVHRDGRIWNLSVMVLLILFPISVALIYHAMPDWRGFLMGIIATAPMYWAVAVIETFTYVPMLGAGGSYLSFVTGNISNLKLPVALNALEQAEVNINSEEGEIVSTIAIAVSSIVTTLIIILGVVLITPLTPVLNAPVLAPAFAQILPALFGGLGVVFISKNWKIAVAPVLLMLVLFIFVPALNAGTVGIMVPVGVLFTLGVSRVLYKKNLL
;
A
#
# COMPACT_ATOMS: atom_id res chain seq x y z
N MET A 1 -31.22 -26.09 -13.87
CA MET A 1 -30.57 -25.01 -14.64
C MET A 1 -29.57 -24.31 -13.68
N LYS A 2 -28.27 -24.39 -13.95
CA LYS A 2 -27.31 -23.53 -13.26
C LYS A 2 -27.57 -22.10 -13.74
N LYS A 3 -27.87 -21.20 -12.78
CA LYS A 3 -28.03 -19.76 -13.07
C LYS A 3 -26.69 -19.28 -13.60
N GLU A 4 -26.63 -18.81 -14.83
CA GLU A 4 -25.44 -18.16 -15.35
C GLU A 4 -25.14 -16.93 -14.46
N LEU A 5 -23.97 -16.90 -13.87
CA LEU A 5 -23.54 -15.78 -13.03
C LEU A 5 -23.29 -14.57 -13.94
N SER A 6 -23.74 -13.41 -13.53
CA SER A 6 -23.32 -12.16 -14.16
C SER A 6 -21.79 -12.04 -14.09
N TYR A 7 -21.16 -11.28 -15.01
CA TYR A 7 -19.74 -10.99 -14.99
C TYR A 7 -19.31 -10.48 -13.60
N MET A 8 -20.02 -9.52 -13.03
CA MET A 8 -19.74 -8.97 -11.72
C MET A 8 -19.85 -10.00 -10.58
N ASP A 9 -20.84 -10.90 -10.63
CA ASP A 9 -20.96 -11.97 -9.64
C ASP A 9 -19.76 -12.93 -9.69
N SER A 10 -19.27 -13.23 -10.90
CA SER A 10 -18.07 -14.07 -11.06
C SER A 10 -16.81 -13.37 -10.56
N VAL A 11 -16.61 -12.10 -10.87
CA VAL A 11 -15.50 -11.28 -10.38
C VAL A 11 -15.46 -11.24 -8.85
N HIS A 12 -16.61 -11.00 -8.21
CA HIS A 12 -16.68 -10.98 -6.76
C HIS A 12 -16.46 -12.36 -6.12
N ARG A 13 -16.96 -13.43 -6.71
CA ARG A 13 -16.74 -14.79 -6.23
C ARG A 13 -15.25 -15.15 -6.31
N ASP A 14 -14.68 -15.00 -7.50
CA ASP A 14 -13.31 -15.42 -7.79
C ASP A 14 -12.30 -14.51 -7.07
N GLY A 15 -12.58 -13.21 -6.97
CA GLY A 15 -11.80 -12.27 -6.20
C GLY A 15 -11.76 -12.57 -4.70
N ARG A 16 -12.90 -12.96 -4.11
CA ARG A 16 -12.93 -13.39 -2.69
C ARG A 16 -12.13 -14.68 -2.48
N ILE A 17 -12.27 -15.67 -3.37
CA ILE A 17 -11.50 -16.91 -3.28
C ILE A 17 -9.99 -16.59 -3.37
N TRP A 18 -9.60 -15.76 -4.33
CA TRP A 18 -8.23 -15.31 -4.51
C TRP A 18 -7.67 -14.65 -3.25
N ASN A 19 -8.35 -13.62 -2.72
CA ASN A 19 -7.88 -12.90 -1.55
C ASN A 19 -7.83 -13.77 -0.29
N LEU A 20 -8.82 -14.65 -0.08
CA LEU A 20 -8.80 -15.61 1.03
C LEU A 20 -7.64 -16.61 0.90
N SER A 21 -7.38 -17.12 -0.31
CA SER A 21 -6.27 -18.04 -0.56
C SER A 21 -4.92 -17.40 -0.25
N VAL A 22 -4.72 -16.15 -0.69
CA VAL A 22 -3.50 -15.40 -0.39
C VAL A 22 -3.37 -15.11 1.10
N MET A 23 -4.46 -14.72 1.77
CA MET A 23 -4.46 -14.50 3.22
C MET A 23 -4.07 -15.77 4.00
N VAL A 24 -4.60 -16.92 3.60
CA VAL A 24 -4.22 -18.23 4.19
C VAL A 24 -2.74 -18.50 3.98
N LEU A 25 -2.20 -18.31 2.76
CA LEU A 25 -0.77 -18.51 2.48
C LEU A 25 0.12 -17.59 3.31
N LEU A 26 -0.26 -16.32 3.46
CA LEU A 26 0.48 -15.35 4.28
C LEU A 26 0.51 -15.73 5.76
N ILE A 27 -0.59 -16.28 6.29
CA ILE A 27 -0.67 -16.75 7.68
C ILE A 27 0.08 -18.08 7.85
N LEU A 28 0.01 -18.98 6.89
CA LEU A 28 0.71 -20.27 6.93
C LEU A 28 2.23 -20.10 6.97
N PHE A 29 2.78 -19.07 6.33
CA PHE A 29 4.22 -18.85 6.28
C PHE A 29 4.83 -18.69 7.70
N PRO A 30 4.44 -17.71 8.54
CA PRO A 30 4.98 -17.58 9.89
C PRO A 30 4.66 -18.78 10.78
N ILE A 31 3.49 -19.40 10.62
CA ILE A 31 3.14 -20.62 11.37
C ILE A 31 4.09 -21.76 11.01
N SER A 32 4.37 -21.96 9.72
CA SER A 32 5.31 -23.00 9.26
C SER A 32 6.72 -22.78 9.81
N VAL A 33 7.19 -21.54 9.80
CA VAL A 33 8.50 -21.18 10.38
C VAL A 33 8.52 -21.48 11.89
N ALA A 34 7.47 -21.05 12.62
CA ALA A 34 7.37 -21.30 14.05
C ALA A 34 7.37 -22.79 14.40
N LEU A 35 6.68 -23.62 13.62
CA LEU A 35 6.62 -25.07 13.81
C LEU A 35 7.96 -25.76 13.45
N ILE A 36 8.58 -25.41 12.34
CA ILE A 36 9.84 -26.05 11.88
C ILE A 36 11.00 -25.74 12.84
N TYR A 37 11.08 -24.50 13.29
CA TYR A 37 12.18 -24.06 14.17
C TYR A 37 11.84 -24.13 15.66
N HIS A 38 10.64 -24.63 16.04
CA HIS A 38 10.15 -24.66 17.42
C HIS A 38 10.24 -23.28 18.12
N ALA A 39 10.06 -22.23 17.35
CA ALA A 39 10.23 -20.84 17.78
C ALA A 39 8.88 -20.12 17.83
N MET A 40 8.01 -20.54 18.76
CA MET A 40 6.73 -19.85 18.98
C MET A 40 6.97 -18.49 19.63
N PRO A 41 6.32 -17.43 19.12
CA PRO A 41 6.44 -16.12 19.73
C PRO A 41 5.83 -16.11 21.12
N ASP A 42 6.45 -15.37 22.05
CA ASP A 42 5.82 -15.03 23.32
C ASP A 42 4.53 -14.24 23.09
N TRP A 43 3.46 -14.60 23.79
CA TRP A 43 2.14 -13.99 23.62
C TRP A 43 2.16 -12.48 23.87
N ARG A 44 2.92 -12.03 24.87
CA ARG A 44 3.07 -10.60 25.16
C ARG A 44 3.79 -9.87 24.04
N GLY A 45 4.88 -10.41 23.55
CA GLY A 45 5.62 -9.86 22.41
C GLY A 45 4.78 -9.81 21.14
N PHE A 46 3.98 -10.85 20.88
CA PHE A 46 3.04 -10.90 19.76
C PHE A 46 1.98 -9.77 19.82
N LEU A 47 1.34 -9.61 21.00
CA LEU A 47 0.36 -8.54 21.20
C LEU A 47 0.97 -7.14 21.08
N MET A 48 2.15 -6.92 21.65
CA MET A 48 2.84 -5.64 21.53
C MET A 48 3.22 -5.33 20.09
N GLY A 49 3.64 -6.34 19.33
CA GLY A 49 3.91 -6.19 17.89
C GLY A 49 2.65 -5.80 17.10
N ILE A 50 1.51 -6.44 17.37
CA ILE A 50 0.23 -6.07 16.73
C ILE A 50 -0.17 -4.64 17.09
N ILE A 51 -0.13 -4.27 18.37
CA ILE A 51 -0.50 -2.92 18.81
C ILE A 51 0.39 -1.86 18.18
N ALA A 52 1.67 -2.15 17.98
CA ALA A 52 2.61 -1.21 17.36
C ALA A 52 2.40 -1.06 15.85
N THR A 53 1.92 -2.08 15.15
CA THR A 53 1.86 -2.10 13.67
C THR A 53 0.45 -1.99 13.12
N ALA A 54 -0.53 -2.71 13.68
CA ALA A 54 -1.87 -2.81 13.12
C ALA A 54 -2.59 -1.46 12.94
N PRO A 55 -2.50 -0.49 13.87
CA PRO A 55 -3.19 0.80 13.70
C PRO A 55 -2.77 1.56 12.45
N MET A 56 -1.48 1.53 12.12
CA MET A 56 -0.94 2.14 10.89
C MET A 56 -1.51 1.47 9.65
N TYR A 57 -1.40 0.14 9.56
CA TYR A 57 -1.84 -0.59 8.38
C TYR A 57 -3.35 -0.54 8.18
N TRP A 58 -4.14 -0.58 9.27
CA TRP A 58 -5.59 -0.45 9.18
C TRP A 58 -6.02 0.93 8.72
N ALA A 59 -5.40 2.00 9.23
CA ALA A 59 -5.71 3.36 8.79
C ALA A 59 -5.41 3.53 7.29
N VAL A 60 -4.25 3.05 6.83
CA VAL A 60 -3.87 3.08 5.41
C VAL A 60 -4.84 2.24 4.57
N ALA A 61 -5.14 1.01 4.98
CA ALA A 61 -6.03 0.12 4.25
C ALA A 61 -7.44 0.70 4.08
N VAL A 62 -7.99 1.34 5.11
CA VAL A 62 -9.30 2.03 5.03
C VAL A 62 -9.25 3.15 4.00
N ILE A 63 -8.23 4.03 4.08
CA ILE A 63 -8.09 5.15 3.15
C ILE A 63 -7.91 4.66 1.72
N GLU A 64 -7.02 3.69 1.50
CA GLU A 64 -6.76 3.13 0.18
C GLU A 64 -8.01 2.49 -0.43
N THR A 65 -8.79 1.76 0.37
CA THR A 65 -10.03 1.14 -0.09
C THR A 65 -11.00 2.20 -0.60
N PHE A 66 -11.28 3.24 0.18
CA PHE A 66 -12.20 4.30 -0.24
C PHE A 66 -11.67 5.14 -1.41
N THR A 67 -10.36 5.27 -1.54
CA THR A 67 -9.74 6.07 -2.60
C THR A 67 -9.62 5.30 -3.91
N TYR A 68 -9.15 4.06 -3.86
CA TYR A 68 -8.74 3.35 -5.07
C TYR A 68 -9.80 2.41 -5.65
N VAL A 69 -10.68 1.82 -4.83
CA VAL A 69 -11.71 0.91 -5.34
C VAL A 69 -12.59 1.58 -6.41
N PRO A 70 -13.07 2.83 -6.23
CA PRO A 70 -13.85 3.50 -7.28
C PRO A 70 -13.09 3.78 -8.58
N MET A 71 -11.74 3.79 -8.52
CA MET A 71 -10.86 4.11 -9.66
C MET A 71 -10.34 2.88 -10.39
N LEU A 72 -10.32 1.73 -9.72
CA LEU A 72 -9.74 0.48 -10.25
C LEU A 72 -10.82 -0.50 -10.69
N GLY A 73 -12.04 -0.33 -10.22
CA GLY A 73 -13.11 -1.30 -10.36
C GLY A 73 -12.95 -2.51 -9.42
N ALA A 74 -13.91 -3.42 -9.44
CA ALA A 74 -13.93 -4.57 -8.52
C ALA A 74 -12.80 -5.55 -8.81
N GLY A 75 -12.64 -5.99 -10.05
CA GLY A 75 -11.61 -6.95 -10.46
C GLY A 75 -10.20 -6.40 -10.26
N GLY A 76 -9.98 -5.16 -10.71
CA GLY A 76 -8.72 -4.44 -10.51
C GLY A 76 -8.36 -4.29 -9.04
N SER A 77 -9.33 -4.02 -8.18
CA SER A 77 -9.13 -3.91 -6.73
C SER A 77 -8.70 -5.23 -6.10
N TYR A 78 -9.37 -6.34 -6.38
CA TYR A 78 -8.99 -7.66 -5.86
C TYR A 78 -7.55 -8.04 -6.22
N LEU A 79 -7.09 -7.70 -7.43
CA LEU A 79 -5.71 -7.94 -7.84
C LEU A 79 -4.73 -6.97 -7.19
N SER A 80 -5.07 -5.68 -7.15
CA SER A 80 -4.18 -4.62 -6.68
C SER A 80 -3.88 -4.72 -5.19
N PHE A 81 -4.87 -5.02 -4.35
CA PHE A 81 -4.67 -5.15 -2.90
C PHE A 81 -3.80 -6.35 -2.52
N VAL A 82 -3.73 -7.38 -3.37
CA VAL A 82 -2.82 -8.51 -3.17
C VAL A 82 -1.42 -8.23 -3.72
N THR A 83 -1.33 -7.64 -4.91
CA THR A 83 -0.05 -7.44 -5.60
C THR A 83 0.67 -6.15 -5.21
N GLY A 84 -0.02 -5.23 -4.55
CA GLY A 84 0.54 -3.99 -4.02
C GLY A 84 0.93 -2.94 -5.06
N ASN A 85 1.60 -1.89 -4.60
CA ASN A 85 2.06 -0.75 -5.39
C ASN A 85 0.93 -0.06 -6.17
N ILE A 86 -0.19 0.19 -5.49
CA ILE A 86 -1.42 0.69 -6.11
C ILE A 86 -1.21 2.10 -6.67
N SER A 87 -0.81 3.04 -5.82
CA SER A 87 -0.74 4.46 -6.18
C SER A 87 0.30 4.80 -7.23
N ASN A 88 1.45 4.12 -7.21
CA ASN A 88 2.58 4.45 -8.09
C ASN A 88 2.61 3.64 -9.39
N LEU A 89 1.93 2.51 -9.44
CA LEU A 89 1.99 1.62 -10.60
C LEU A 89 0.61 1.19 -11.09
N LYS A 90 -0.21 0.57 -10.26
CA LYS A 90 -1.48 -0.04 -10.70
C LYS A 90 -2.49 1.00 -11.16
N LEU A 91 -2.66 2.06 -10.39
CA LEU A 91 -3.59 3.15 -10.73
C LEU A 91 -3.19 3.87 -12.03
N PRO A 92 -1.93 4.34 -12.23
CA PRO A 92 -1.52 4.92 -13.50
C PRO A 92 -1.71 3.98 -14.69
N VAL A 93 -1.40 2.68 -14.53
CA VAL A 93 -1.57 1.70 -15.60
C VAL A 93 -3.04 1.52 -15.96
N ALA A 94 -3.93 1.40 -14.97
CA ALA A 94 -5.36 1.28 -15.19
C ALA A 94 -5.92 2.52 -15.89
N LEU A 95 -5.60 3.72 -15.40
CA LEU A 95 -6.08 4.97 -15.99
C LEU A 95 -5.60 5.16 -17.43
N ASN A 96 -4.33 4.89 -17.72
CA ASN A 96 -3.80 4.94 -19.08
C ASN A 96 -4.49 3.93 -20.01
N ALA A 97 -4.76 2.73 -19.54
CA ALA A 97 -5.46 1.71 -20.34
C ALA A 97 -6.91 2.12 -20.65
N LEU A 98 -7.61 2.69 -19.67
CA LEU A 98 -8.97 3.21 -19.85
C LEU A 98 -9.00 4.37 -20.85
N GLU A 99 -8.04 5.28 -20.74
CA GLU A 99 -7.90 6.42 -21.68
C GLU A 99 -7.60 5.95 -23.12
N GLN A 100 -6.68 5.00 -23.28
CA GLN A 100 -6.35 4.45 -24.60
C GLN A 100 -7.50 3.65 -25.23
N ALA A 101 -8.30 2.99 -24.41
CA ALA A 101 -9.48 2.24 -24.86
C ALA A 101 -10.73 3.12 -25.03
N GLU A 102 -10.66 4.40 -24.65
CA GLU A 102 -11.78 5.36 -24.67
C GLU A 102 -13.02 4.86 -23.90
N VAL A 103 -12.81 4.12 -22.80
CA VAL A 103 -13.88 3.56 -21.97
C VAL A 103 -13.89 4.16 -20.57
N ASN A 104 -15.08 4.18 -19.95
CA ASN A 104 -15.24 4.66 -18.58
C ASN A 104 -15.13 3.50 -17.59
N ILE A 105 -14.47 3.73 -16.45
CA ILE A 105 -14.32 2.72 -15.39
C ILE A 105 -15.67 2.20 -14.85
N ASN A 106 -16.71 3.00 -14.90
CA ASN A 106 -18.06 2.62 -14.45
C ASN A 106 -18.85 1.80 -15.48
N SER A 107 -18.28 1.50 -16.65
CA SER A 107 -18.85 0.59 -17.63
C SER A 107 -18.29 -0.84 -17.45
N GLU A 108 -18.99 -1.84 -17.97
CA GLU A 108 -18.53 -3.24 -17.92
C GLU A 108 -17.22 -3.42 -18.71
N GLU A 109 -17.10 -2.74 -19.85
CA GLU A 109 -15.89 -2.73 -20.67
C GLU A 109 -14.71 -2.08 -19.91
N GLY A 110 -14.96 -0.98 -19.19
CA GLY A 110 -13.96 -0.31 -18.38
C GLY A 110 -13.45 -1.17 -17.22
N GLU A 111 -14.35 -1.89 -16.55
CA GLU A 111 -13.99 -2.88 -15.53
C GLU A 111 -13.06 -3.96 -16.09
N ILE A 112 -13.38 -4.49 -17.27
CA ILE A 112 -12.57 -5.51 -17.94
C ILE A 112 -11.19 -4.96 -18.31
N VAL A 113 -11.15 -3.80 -18.96
CA VAL A 113 -9.90 -3.15 -19.39
C VAL A 113 -8.99 -2.85 -18.19
N SER A 114 -9.53 -2.26 -17.13
CA SER A 114 -8.79 -1.99 -15.90
C SER A 114 -8.24 -3.28 -15.28
N THR A 115 -9.06 -4.31 -15.17
CA THR A 115 -8.67 -5.60 -14.59
C THR A 115 -7.54 -6.25 -15.39
N ILE A 116 -7.62 -6.26 -16.73
CA ILE A 116 -6.57 -6.81 -17.61
C ILE A 116 -5.27 -6.00 -17.45
N ALA A 117 -5.35 -4.68 -17.50
CA ALA A 117 -4.19 -3.80 -17.36
C ALA A 117 -3.44 -4.04 -16.04
N ILE A 118 -4.18 -4.16 -14.94
CA ILE A 118 -3.64 -4.45 -13.61
C ILE A 118 -3.05 -5.86 -13.54
N ALA A 119 -3.70 -6.85 -14.15
CA ALA A 119 -3.19 -8.23 -14.19
C ALA A 119 -1.84 -8.29 -14.93
N VAL A 120 -1.76 -7.70 -16.12
CA VAL A 120 -0.51 -7.63 -16.90
C VAL A 120 0.58 -6.89 -16.11
N SER A 121 0.26 -5.75 -15.53
CA SER A 121 1.20 -4.99 -14.68
C SER A 121 1.69 -5.84 -13.50
N SER A 122 0.83 -6.64 -12.90
CA SER A 122 1.19 -7.52 -11.77
C SER A 122 2.16 -8.63 -12.20
N ILE A 123 1.90 -9.26 -13.35
CA ILE A 123 2.77 -10.29 -13.92
C ILE A 123 4.16 -9.70 -14.24
N VAL A 124 4.21 -8.58 -14.95
CA VAL A 124 5.48 -7.92 -15.30
C VAL A 124 6.27 -7.54 -14.04
N THR A 125 5.60 -6.96 -13.05
CA THR A 125 6.25 -6.60 -11.78
C THR A 125 6.81 -7.84 -11.07
N THR A 126 6.06 -8.93 -11.04
CA THR A 126 6.50 -10.18 -10.42
C THR A 126 7.73 -10.76 -11.14
N LEU A 127 7.75 -10.73 -12.47
CA LEU A 127 8.91 -11.17 -13.25
C LEU A 127 10.16 -10.32 -12.96
N ILE A 128 9.99 -9.00 -12.84
CA ILE A 128 11.08 -8.08 -12.48
C ILE A 128 11.60 -8.39 -11.06
N ILE A 129 10.70 -8.65 -10.11
CA ILE A 129 11.08 -9.01 -8.73
C ILE A 129 11.84 -10.34 -8.72
N ILE A 130 11.36 -11.37 -9.44
CA ILE A 130 12.05 -12.65 -9.56
C ILE A 130 13.46 -12.46 -10.13
N LEU A 131 13.59 -11.67 -11.20
CA LEU A 131 14.89 -11.32 -11.76
C LEU A 131 15.79 -10.62 -10.74
N GLY A 132 15.25 -9.68 -9.97
CA GLY A 132 15.96 -9.01 -8.88
C GLY A 132 16.46 -9.99 -7.81
N VAL A 133 15.61 -10.93 -7.40
CA VAL A 133 15.98 -11.97 -6.42
C VAL A 133 17.09 -12.88 -6.94
N VAL A 134 17.04 -13.28 -8.20
CA VAL A 134 18.09 -14.09 -8.84
C VAL A 134 19.41 -13.31 -8.90
N LEU A 135 19.34 -12.03 -9.19
CA LEU A 135 20.52 -11.16 -9.32
C LEU A 135 21.09 -10.68 -7.98
N ILE A 136 20.35 -10.74 -6.88
CA ILE A 136 20.81 -10.18 -5.61
C ILE A 136 22.06 -10.87 -5.08
N THR A 137 22.17 -12.20 -5.23
CA THR A 137 23.33 -12.97 -4.78
C THR A 137 24.63 -12.53 -5.48
N PRO A 138 24.72 -12.49 -6.82
CA PRO A 138 25.92 -11.99 -7.50
C PRO A 138 26.16 -10.48 -7.30
N LEU A 139 25.14 -9.70 -7.03
CA LEU A 139 25.27 -8.24 -6.80
C LEU A 139 25.63 -7.92 -5.33
N THR A 140 25.45 -8.82 -4.40
CA THR A 140 25.72 -8.58 -2.98
C THR A 140 27.11 -8.03 -2.70
N PRO A 141 28.22 -8.47 -3.31
CA PRO A 141 29.54 -7.89 -3.09
C PRO A 141 29.61 -6.41 -3.51
N VAL A 142 28.91 -6.04 -4.58
CA VAL A 142 28.84 -4.66 -5.06
C VAL A 142 27.98 -3.82 -4.14
N LEU A 143 26.83 -4.32 -3.70
CA LEU A 143 25.89 -3.63 -2.82
C LEU A 143 26.51 -3.37 -1.44
N ASN A 144 27.34 -4.29 -0.96
CA ASN A 144 28.04 -4.18 0.32
C ASN A 144 29.42 -3.49 0.23
N ALA A 145 29.81 -3.01 -0.95
CA ALA A 145 31.07 -2.28 -1.09
C ALA A 145 31.09 -1.05 -0.15
N PRO A 146 32.20 -0.79 0.58
CA PRO A 146 32.27 0.29 1.57
C PRO A 146 31.90 1.68 1.03
N VAL A 147 32.12 1.89 -0.26
CA VAL A 147 31.78 3.15 -0.96
C VAL A 147 30.28 3.28 -1.20
N LEU A 148 29.58 2.16 -1.46
CA LEU A 148 28.16 2.14 -1.85
C LEU A 148 27.22 1.86 -0.67
N ALA A 149 27.68 1.10 0.33
CA ALA A 149 26.86 0.73 1.47
C ALA A 149 26.19 1.92 2.19
N PRO A 150 26.85 3.07 2.42
CA PRO A 150 26.19 4.24 3.01
C PRO A 150 25.06 4.81 2.13
N ALA A 151 25.21 4.79 0.81
CA ALA A 151 24.18 5.24 -0.11
C ALA A 151 22.96 4.31 -0.09
N PHE A 152 23.17 2.99 -0.09
CA PHE A 152 22.09 2.01 0.02
C PHE A 152 21.35 2.08 1.36
N ALA A 153 22.03 2.40 2.45
CA ALA A 153 21.39 2.62 3.75
C ALA A 153 20.41 3.81 3.73
N GLN A 154 20.57 4.76 2.82
CA GLN A 154 19.70 5.94 2.69
C GLN A 154 18.59 5.78 1.64
N ILE A 155 18.48 4.65 0.96
CA ILE A 155 17.45 4.44 -0.10
C ILE A 155 16.05 4.65 0.45
N LEU A 156 15.68 4.04 1.57
CA LEU A 156 14.36 4.18 2.16
C LEU A 156 14.04 5.62 2.58
N PRO A 157 14.89 6.31 3.38
CA PRO A 157 14.68 7.73 3.68
C PRO A 157 14.58 8.62 2.44
N ALA A 158 15.40 8.39 1.43
CA ALA A 158 15.38 9.16 0.18
C ALA A 158 14.09 8.93 -0.61
N LEU A 159 13.64 7.68 -0.72
CA LEU A 159 12.39 7.32 -1.40
C LEU A 159 11.18 7.97 -0.72
N PHE A 160 11.04 7.81 0.59
CA PHE A 160 9.92 8.40 1.33
C PHE A 160 9.99 9.92 1.39
N GLY A 161 11.19 10.49 1.48
CA GLY A 161 11.40 11.93 1.38
C GLY A 161 10.95 12.49 0.02
N GLY A 162 11.36 11.85 -1.08
CA GLY A 162 10.96 12.21 -2.43
C GLY A 162 9.44 12.12 -2.64
N LEU A 163 8.82 11.02 -2.22
CA LEU A 163 7.36 10.87 -2.26
C LEU A 163 6.66 11.94 -1.40
N GLY A 164 7.17 12.20 -0.20
CA GLY A 164 6.66 13.24 0.69
C GLY A 164 6.64 14.60 0.00
N VAL A 165 7.74 15.00 -0.65
CA VAL A 165 7.80 16.27 -1.40
C VAL A 165 6.74 16.32 -2.49
N VAL A 166 6.56 15.26 -3.27
CA VAL A 166 5.55 15.21 -4.35
C VAL A 166 4.13 15.39 -3.80
N PHE A 167 3.78 14.68 -2.73
CA PHE A 167 2.43 14.79 -2.14
C PHE A 167 2.20 16.13 -1.44
N ILE A 168 3.19 16.63 -0.71
CA ILE A 168 3.11 17.93 -0.02
C ILE A 168 2.99 19.06 -1.05
N SER A 169 3.77 19.06 -2.12
CA SER A 169 3.74 20.12 -3.14
C SER A 169 2.41 20.19 -3.89
N LYS A 170 1.79 19.03 -4.16
CA LYS A 170 0.47 18.98 -4.82
C LYS A 170 -0.65 19.55 -3.95
N ASN A 171 -0.59 19.37 -2.63
CA ASN A 171 -1.65 19.73 -1.69
C ASN A 171 -1.11 20.46 -0.45
N TRP A 172 -0.21 21.43 -0.68
CA TRP A 172 0.52 22.09 0.40
C TRP A 172 -0.39 22.72 1.46
N LYS A 173 -1.55 23.26 1.08
CA LYS A 173 -2.52 23.85 2.00
C LYS A 173 -3.03 22.85 3.03
N ILE A 174 -3.24 21.60 2.62
CA ILE A 174 -3.67 20.52 3.51
C ILE A 174 -2.48 19.98 4.31
N ALA A 175 -1.30 19.90 3.69
CA ALA A 175 -0.14 19.22 4.25
C ALA A 175 0.58 20.02 5.35
N VAL A 176 0.58 21.35 5.28
CA VAL A 176 1.36 22.20 6.20
C VAL A 176 0.99 21.95 7.66
N ALA A 177 -0.29 21.96 8.00
CA ALA A 177 -0.71 21.81 9.39
C ALA A 177 -0.38 20.42 9.99
N PRO A 178 -0.66 19.28 9.33
CA PRO A 178 -0.22 17.96 9.81
C PRO A 178 1.29 17.82 9.92
N VAL A 179 2.05 18.32 8.95
CA VAL A 179 3.52 18.25 8.97
C VAL A 179 4.06 19.03 10.17
N LEU A 180 3.58 20.26 10.39
CA LEU A 180 4.00 21.06 11.55
C LEU A 180 3.60 20.40 12.87
N LEU A 181 2.38 19.83 12.96
CA LEU A 181 1.96 19.11 14.15
C LEU A 181 2.91 17.95 14.47
N MET A 182 3.23 17.12 13.47
CA MET A 182 4.12 15.98 13.67
C MET A 182 5.53 16.41 14.01
N LEU A 183 6.08 17.43 13.35
CA LEU A 183 7.39 17.99 13.70
C LEU A 183 7.43 18.45 15.15
N VAL A 184 6.43 19.21 15.60
CA VAL A 184 6.36 19.69 16.99
C VAL A 184 6.26 18.51 17.96
N LEU A 185 5.38 17.54 17.68
CA LEU A 185 5.22 16.39 18.56
C LEU A 185 6.49 15.55 18.68
N PHE A 186 7.15 15.21 17.57
CA PHE A 186 8.37 14.39 17.61
C PHE A 186 9.60 15.13 18.15
N ILE A 187 9.64 16.46 18.09
CA ILE A 187 10.75 17.26 18.67
C ILE A 187 10.54 17.45 20.17
N PHE A 188 9.32 17.77 20.62
CA PHE A 188 9.08 18.20 22.00
C PHE A 188 8.57 17.10 22.92
N VAL A 189 8.12 15.94 22.39
CA VAL A 189 7.62 14.83 23.21
C VAL A 189 8.61 13.66 23.17
N PRO A 190 9.50 13.52 24.19
CA PRO A 190 10.55 12.50 24.18
C PRO A 190 10.05 11.05 24.13
N ALA A 191 8.77 10.83 24.51
CA ALA A 191 8.14 9.51 24.43
C ALA A 191 7.85 9.08 22.98
N LEU A 192 7.81 10.02 22.02
CA LEU A 192 7.60 9.74 20.61
C LEU A 192 8.94 9.48 19.92
N ASN A 193 9.06 8.31 19.34
CA ASN A 193 10.26 7.86 18.64
C ASN A 193 9.86 7.00 17.42
N ALA A 194 10.84 6.47 16.72
CA ALA A 194 10.58 5.63 15.54
C ALA A 194 9.62 4.45 15.82
N GLY A 195 9.63 3.89 17.02
CA GLY A 195 8.71 2.80 17.41
C GLY A 195 7.26 3.24 17.62
N THR A 196 7.00 4.54 17.81
CA THR A 196 5.64 5.05 18.01
C THR A 196 4.99 5.59 16.73
N VAL A 197 5.71 5.59 15.60
CA VAL A 197 5.19 6.07 14.31
C VAL A 197 3.90 5.36 13.91
N GLY A 198 3.83 4.04 14.13
CA GLY A 198 2.62 3.25 13.80
C GLY A 198 1.35 3.75 14.48
N ILE A 199 1.45 4.23 15.72
CA ILE A 199 0.31 4.80 16.47
C ILE A 199 0.05 6.25 16.04
N MET A 200 1.10 6.99 15.66
CA MET A 200 0.97 8.37 15.24
C MET A 200 0.35 8.55 13.84
N VAL A 201 0.44 7.56 12.97
CA VAL A 201 -0.18 7.62 11.63
C VAL A 201 -1.70 7.82 11.71
N PRO A 202 -2.50 7.03 12.45
CA PRO A 202 -3.94 7.31 12.62
C PRO A 202 -4.23 8.71 13.18
N VAL A 203 -3.43 9.17 14.14
CA VAL A 203 -3.57 10.53 14.70
C VAL A 203 -3.35 11.58 13.61
N GLY A 204 -2.30 11.43 12.80
CA GLY A 204 -2.02 12.32 11.67
C GLY A 204 -3.13 12.31 10.63
N VAL A 205 -3.68 11.13 10.32
CA VAL A 205 -4.81 10.99 9.39
C VAL A 205 -6.05 11.72 9.90
N LEU A 206 -6.47 11.48 11.13
CA LEU A 206 -7.65 12.14 11.71
C LEU A 206 -7.47 13.66 11.78
N PHE A 207 -6.28 14.12 12.15
CA PHE A 207 -5.95 15.55 12.15
C PHE A 207 -6.01 16.15 10.74
N THR A 208 -5.45 15.46 9.74
CA THR A 208 -5.49 15.89 8.33
C THR A 208 -6.91 15.97 7.80
N LEU A 209 -7.77 14.99 8.11
CA LEU A 209 -9.19 15.03 7.77
C LEU A 209 -9.90 16.24 8.41
N GLY A 210 -9.60 16.52 9.68
CA GLY A 210 -10.12 17.71 10.36
C GLY A 210 -9.70 19.01 9.68
N VAL A 211 -8.42 19.16 9.37
CA VAL A 211 -7.85 20.30 8.66
C VAL A 211 -8.51 20.47 7.28
N SER A 212 -8.59 19.40 6.52
CA SER A 212 -9.22 19.40 5.18
C SER A 212 -10.66 19.85 5.24
N ARG A 213 -11.45 19.37 6.23
CA ARG A 213 -12.84 19.79 6.41
C ARG A 213 -12.97 21.27 6.77
N VAL A 214 -12.07 21.80 7.60
CA VAL A 214 -12.05 23.23 7.95
C VAL A 214 -11.71 24.08 6.74
N LEU A 215 -10.69 23.71 5.98
CA LEU A 215 -10.28 24.41 4.76
C LEU A 215 -11.39 24.39 3.71
N TYR A 216 -12.03 23.24 3.51
CA TYR A 216 -13.18 23.10 2.61
C TYR A 216 -14.34 24.02 3.00
N LYS A 217 -14.73 24.03 4.28
CA LYS A 217 -15.81 24.92 4.77
C LYS A 217 -15.50 26.42 4.62
N LYS A 218 -14.21 26.77 4.58
CA LYS A 218 -13.75 28.16 4.37
C LYS A 218 -13.49 28.49 2.90
N ASN A 219 -13.82 27.60 1.95
CA ASN A 219 -13.52 27.72 0.51
C ASN A 219 -12.05 28.05 0.22
N LEU A 220 -11.12 27.42 0.97
CA LEU A 220 -9.68 27.62 0.82
C LEU A 220 -9.02 26.46 0.06
N LEU A 221 -9.78 25.41 -0.25
CA LEU A 221 -9.39 24.27 -1.10
C LEU A 221 -9.86 24.47 -2.51
#